data_6750738b7a84731e7eea269d05f7e33b
#
_entry.id   6750738b7a84731e7eea269d05f7e33b
#
_cell.length_a   1.000
_cell.length_b   1.000
_cell.length_c   1.000
_cell.angle_alpha   90.00
_cell.angle_beta   90.00
_cell.angle_gamma   90.00
#
_symmetry.space_group_name_H-M   'P 1'
#
loop_
_entity.id
_entity.type
_entity.pdbx_description
1 polymer ?
#
loop_
_entity_poly.entity_id
_entity_poly.type
_entity_poly.pdbx_seq_one_letter_code
_entity_poly.pdbx_strand_id
1 'polypeptide(L)'
;MFEATLARCLQLCISLAIVSSINGRVMAPPRVEAALDKPFNLSCMLSRSRGEQVKQVRWLDMKNQTLISYVPGQPDSVSGQHHVELSEGPKDYSKVLIKRVSSRDEGCYTCIFDVYPTGSKEGQTCITVTASVVPGGNKTVVRGKQASLSCLYGLPEKVKQILWQKVAERGMIQEVASFAKRSDPLIDEKYADRISLTHSLSDSQLNFYPVKTEDEGCYTCQFHTYPEGSKTATSCLTVFVLPKPQVSYKTTSPGVIEANCTAVARPKAEIVWNVEGDNRTLGAPVSTVTQQDDGTTLVISTLMVQASLLKDISVKCLVHHKGLESAIAVSMNTKIGTALAILISVTAVAFLLIICMCICLWKCVLRSNVKPQPSCEIEVQILYIRCNYRQIPGESH
;
A
#
# COMPACT_ATOMS: atom_id res chain seq x y z
N MET A 1 32.94 54.52 -52.44
CA MET A 1 33.62 54.77 -51.14
C MET A 1 32.69 55.34 -50.08
N PHE A 2 31.73 56.18 -50.45
CA PHE A 2 30.77 56.80 -49.51
C PHE A 2 29.76 55.84 -48.95
N GLU A 3 29.24 54.85 -49.68
CA GLU A 3 28.27 53.86 -49.18
C GLU A 3 28.85 52.89 -48.18
N ALA A 4 30.10 52.48 -48.35
CA ALA A 4 30.78 51.55 -47.42
C ALA A 4 31.07 52.18 -46.03
N THR A 5 31.31 53.50 -46.00
CA THR A 5 31.51 54.27 -44.78
C THR A 5 30.20 54.52 -44.04
N LEU A 6 29.13 54.78 -44.78
CA LEU A 6 27.78 54.95 -44.19
C LEU A 6 27.28 53.66 -43.56
N ALA A 7 27.44 52.52 -44.23
CA ALA A 7 27.06 51.22 -43.69
C ALA A 7 27.86 50.85 -42.45
N ARG A 8 29.18 51.17 -42.38
CA ARG A 8 29.99 50.94 -41.16
C ARG A 8 29.62 51.86 -40.02
N CYS A 9 29.29 53.14 -40.31
CA CYS A 9 28.78 54.03 -39.28
C CYS A 9 27.41 53.58 -38.75
N LEU A 10 26.50 53.12 -39.60
CA LEU A 10 25.19 52.60 -39.22
C LEU A 10 25.32 51.33 -38.36
N GLN A 11 26.26 50.44 -38.76
CA GLN A 11 26.51 49.19 -38.02
C GLN A 11 27.15 49.46 -36.65
N LEU A 12 28.07 50.46 -36.54
CA LEU A 12 28.64 50.94 -35.28
C LEU A 12 27.59 51.62 -34.40
N CYS A 13 26.68 52.45 -34.96
CA CYS A 13 25.59 53.07 -34.22
C CYS A 13 24.58 52.03 -33.70
N ILE A 14 24.26 51.02 -34.50
CA ILE A 14 23.38 49.91 -34.10
C ILE A 14 24.06 49.09 -32.98
N SER A 15 25.34 48.78 -33.15
CA SER A 15 26.11 48.05 -32.12
C SER A 15 26.21 48.84 -30.81
N LEU A 16 26.45 50.15 -30.87
CA LEU A 16 26.50 51.04 -29.70
C LEU A 16 25.12 51.18 -29.06
N ALA A 17 24.04 51.26 -29.88
CA ALA A 17 22.66 51.30 -29.37
C ALA A 17 22.26 49.98 -28.67
N ILE A 18 22.67 48.83 -29.22
CA ILE A 18 22.43 47.52 -28.60
C ILE A 18 23.21 47.42 -27.30
N VAL A 19 24.48 47.81 -27.24
CA VAL A 19 25.31 47.80 -26.03
C VAL A 19 24.79 48.79 -24.98
N SER A 20 24.29 49.94 -25.37
CA SER A 20 23.70 50.91 -24.44
C SER A 20 22.32 50.47 -23.90
N SER A 21 21.56 49.62 -24.66
CA SER A 21 20.28 49.09 -24.21
C SER A 21 20.47 47.88 -23.23
N ILE A 22 21.67 47.28 -23.20
CA ILE A 22 21.98 46.19 -22.24
C ILE A 22 22.46 46.74 -20.90
N ASN A 23 23.13 47.90 -20.91
CA ASN A 23 23.62 48.52 -19.71
C ASN A 23 22.47 49.12 -18.89
N GLY A 24 22.42 48.72 -17.64
CA GLY A 24 21.43 49.24 -16.68
C GLY A 24 20.11 48.41 -16.61
N ARG A 25 20.13 47.20 -17.09
CA ARG A 25 18.97 46.29 -17.03
C ARG A 25 19.13 45.26 -15.93
N VAL A 26 18.01 44.92 -15.26
CA VAL A 26 17.96 43.76 -14.34
C VAL A 26 17.68 42.50 -15.14
N MET A 27 18.54 41.49 -14.94
CA MET A 27 18.39 40.18 -15.55
C MET A 27 17.85 39.21 -14.50
N ALA A 28 16.70 38.61 -14.79
CA ALA A 28 16.12 37.56 -14.00
C ALA A 28 15.61 36.45 -14.95
N PRO A 29 15.70 35.18 -14.61
CA PRO A 29 15.10 34.12 -15.42
C PRO A 29 13.58 34.31 -15.47
N PRO A 30 12.94 34.36 -16.65
CA PRO A 30 11.52 34.73 -16.73
C PRO A 30 10.60 33.69 -16.11
N ARG A 31 10.99 32.42 -16.09
CA ARG A 31 10.26 31.31 -15.48
C ARG A 31 11.23 30.35 -14.83
N VAL A 32 10.85 29.88 -13.64
CA VAL A 32 11.62 28.88 -12.87
C VAL A 32 10.67 27.86 -12.26
N GLU A 33 11.14 26.63 -12.13
CA GLU A 33 10.36 25.56 -11.49
C GLU A 33 10.91 25.31 -10.09
N ALA A 34 10.02 25.30 -9.11
CA ALA A 34 10.35 25.00 -7.72
C ALA A 34 9.58 23.75 -7.24
N ALA A 35 10.31 22.83 -6.62
CA ALA A 35 9.69 21.62 -6.10
C ALA A 35 8.97 21.90 -4.78
N LEU A 36 7.75 21.41 -4.64
CA LEU A 36 6.95 21.50 -3.43
C LEU A 36 7.72 20.95 -2.21
N ASP A 37 7.56 21.61 -1.07
CA ASP A 37 8.21 21.25 0.21
C ASP A 37 9.75 21.28 0.21
N LYS A 38 10.39 21.77 -0.84
CA LYS A 38 11.85 21.93 -0.93
C LYS A 38 12.23 23.41 -0.81
N PRO A 39 13.47 23.70 -0.36
CA PRO A 39 14.00 25.05 -0.42
C PRO A 39 14.27 25.45 -1.88
N PHE A 40 14.05 26.73 -2.20
CA PHE A 40 14.26 27.25 -3.53
C PHE A 40 14.87 28.66 -3.52
N ASN A 41 15.81 28.91 -4.43
CA ASN A 41 16.47 30.20 -4.55
C ASN A 41 15.94 31.00 -5.73
N LEU A 42 15.42 32.19 -5.44
CA LEU A 42 15.18 33.25 -6.42
C LEU A 42 16.44 34.06 -6.62
N SER A 43 16.76 34.42 -7.84
CA SER A 43 17.95 35.24 -8.13
C SER A 43 17.69 36.26 -9.21
N CYS A 44 18.31 37.43 -9.08
CA CYS A 44 18.38 38.43 -10.12
C CYS A 44 19.71 39.18 -10.08
N MET A 45 20.08 39.73 -11.20
CA MET A 45 21.36 40.41 -11.39
C MET A 45 21.16 41.75 -12.10
N LEU A 46 21.78 42.78 -11.57
CA LEU A 46 21.80 44.12 -12.19
C LEU A 46 23.04 44.27 -13.06
N SER A 47 22.89 44.60 -14.34
CA SER A 47 23.97 45.08 -15.18
C SER A 47 24.15 46.58 -14.95
N ARG A 48 25.17 46.98 -14.16
CA ARG A 48 25.41 48.38 -13.80
C ARG A 48 26.21 49.13 -14.85
N SER A 49 25.91 50.44 -14.99
CA SER A 49 26.72 51.36 -15.70
C SER A 49 27.82 51.97 -14.78
N ARG A 50 28.87 52.56 -15.35
CA ARG A 50 29.90 53.24 -14.58
C ARG A 50 29.32 54.39 -13.76
N GLY A 51 29.67 54.47 -12.47
CA GLY A 51 29.19 55.51 -11.56
C GLY A 51 27.87 55.22 -10.85
N GLU A 52 27.17 54.17 -11.19
CA GLU A 52 25.96 53.72 -10.49
C GLU A 52 26.29 53.06 -9.15
N GLN A 53 25.47 53.38 -8.14
CA GLN A 53 25.54 52.80 -6.79
C GLN A 53 24.22 52.22 -6.38
N VAL A 54 24.15 50.96 -6.02
CA VAL A 54 22.94 50.34 -5.46
C VAL A 54 22.80 50.81 -4.00
N LYS A 55 21.68 51.38 -3.68
CA LYS A 55 21.32 51.89 -2.35
C LYS A 55 20.48 50.88 -1.57
N GLN A 56 19.56 50.20 -2.22
CA GLN A 56 18.70 49.19 -1.62
C GLN A 56 18.30 48.15 -2.65
N VAL A 57 18.05 46.94 -2.19
CA VAL A 57 17.44 45.85 -2.99
C VAL A 57 16.17 45.40 -2.29
N ARG A 58 15.11 45.24 -3.09
CA ARG A 58 13.80 44.80 -2.60
C ARG A 58 13.25 43.69 -3.53
N TRP A 59 12.66 42.70 -2.90
CA TRP A 59 11.84 41.70 -3.61
C TRP A 59 10.38 41.91 -3.23
N LEU A 60 9.52 41.92 -4.23
CA LEU A 60 8.07 41.96 -4.06
C LEU A 60 7.48 40.62 -4.44
N ASP A 61 6.46 40.20 -3.68
CA ASP A 61 5.66 39.04 -4.01
C ASP A 61 4.58 39.36 -5.07
N MET A 62 3.79 38.36 -5.46
CA MET A 62 2.71 38.48 -6.46
C MET A 62 1.61 39.46 -6.06
N LYS A 63 1.54 39.91 -4.81
CA LYS A 63 0.59 40.93 -4.30
C LYS A 63 1.22 42.31 -4.17
N ASN A 64 2.45 42.47 -4.71
CA ASN A 64 3.27 43.66 -4.56
C ASN A 64 3.61 44.02 -3.10
N GLN A 65 3.60 43.00 -2.21
CA GLN A 65 4.05 43.18 -0.84
C GLN A 65 5.54 42.86 -0.72
N THR A 66 6.24 43.56 0.17
CA THR A 66 7.67 43.30 0.37
C THR A 66 7.92 41.90 0.92
N LEU A 67 8.59 41.08 0.11
CA LEU A 67 9.04 39.75 0.48
C LEU A 67 10.28 39.81 1.37
N ILE A 68 11.27 40.58 0.91
CA ILE A 68 12.51 40.89 1.64
C ILE A 68 13.12 42.18 1.10
N SER A 69 13.77 42.95 1.96
CA SER A 69 14.54 44.15 1.60
C SER A 69 15.83 44.24 2.38
N TYR A 70 16.87 44.77 1.77
CA TYR A 70 18.18 44.96 2.42
C TYR A 70 19.03 46.05 1.74
N VAL A 71 20.01 46.57 2.47
CA VAL A 71 21.04 47.45 1.94
C VAL A 71 22.32 46.64 1.73
N PRO A 72 22.88 46.59 0.50
CA PRO A 72 24.08 45.81 0.24
C PRO A 72 25.28 46.24 1.12
N GLY A 73 25.87 45.27 1.81
CA GLY A 73 27.01 45.49 2.73
C GLY A 73 26.57 45.85 4.18
N GLN A 74 25.29 45.86 4.49
CA GLN A 74 24.75 46.10 5.83
C GLN A 74 23.89 44.92 6.29
N PRO A 75 24.46 43.92 7.00
CA PRO A 75 23.70 42.74 7.43
C PRO A 75 22.47 43.06 8.29
N ASP A 76 22.58 44.08 9.15
CA ASP A 76 21.50 44.47 10.08
C ASP A 76 20.33 45.19 9.39
N SER A 77 20.45 45.47 8.09
CA SER A 77 19.38 46.13 7.29
C SER A 77 18.38 45.14 6.69
N VAL A 78 18.57 43.84 6.85
CA VAL A 78 17.73 42.81 6.25
C VAL A 78 16.37 42.77 6.99
N SER A 79 15.31 43.00 6.25
CA SER A 79 13.93 42.89 6.74
C SER A 79 13.10 42.07 5.73
N GLY A 80 12.33 41.10 6.21
CA GLY A 80 11.57 40.24 5.32
C GLY A 80 10.59 39.32 6.04
N GLN A 81 9.88 38.52 5.25
CA GLN A 81 8.94 37.52 5.73
C GLN A 81 9.66 36.31 6.32
N HIS A 82 9.11 35.67 7.36
CA HIS A 82 9.79 34.59 8.12
C HIS A 82 10.17 33.36 7.31
N HIS A 83 9.47 33.08 6.21
CA HIS A 83 9.74 31.93 5.35
C HIS A 83 10.81 32.18 4.29
N VAL A 84 11.41 33.40 4.27
CA VAL A 84 12.39 33.84 3.30
C VAL A 84 13.64 34.32 4.00
N GLU A 85 14.81 34.05 3.41
CA GLU A 85 16.10 34.50 3.89
C GLU A 85 16.96 35.04 2.74
N LEU A 86 17.79 36.03 3.04
CA LEU A 86 18.83 36.49 2.11
C LEU A 86 19.94 35.43 2.07
N SER A 87 20.14 34.81 0.92
CA SER A 87 21.19 33.81 0.72
C SER A 87 22.52 34.47 0.31
N GLU A 88 22.46 35.38 -0.68
CA GLU A 88 23.59 36.14 -1.16
C GLU A 88 23.14 37.53 -1.62
N GLY A 89 23.86 38.56 -1.28
CA GLY A 89 23.49 39.94 -1.60
C GLY A 89 24.69 40.85 -1.90
N PRO A 90 25.60 40.50 -2.87
CA PRO A 90 26.56 41.46 -3.34
C PRO A 90 25.84 42.64 -4.03
N LYS A 91 26.59 43.70 -4.35
CA LYS A 91 25.99 44.97 -4.82
C LYS A 91 25.14 44.83 -6.09
N ASP A 92 25.47 43.86 -6.94
CA ASP A 92 24.88 43.71 -8.28
C ASP A 92 24.06 42.43 -8.46
N TYR A 93 24.04 41.57 -7.43
CA TYR A 93 23.37 40.29 -7.48
C TYR A 93 22.57 40.06 -6.20
N SER A 94 21.40 39.55 -6.32
CA SER A 94 20.54 39.22 -5.18
C SER A 94 20.03 37.78 -5.31
N LYS A 95 20.21 36.99 -4.26
CA LYS A 95 19.74 35.63 -4.17
C LYS A 95 18.98 35.44 -2.85
N VAL A 96 17.74 35.05 -2.96
CA VAL A 96 16.82 34.93 -1.86
C VAL A 96 16.34 33.50 -1.75
N LEU A 97 16.42 32.90 -0.58
CA LEU A 97 16.02 31.55 -0.28
C LEU A 97 14.58 31.53 0.27
N ILE A 98 13.67 30.86 -0.43
CA ILE A 98 12.40 30.40 0.12
C ILE A 98 12.69 29.09 0.85
N LYS A 99 12.50 29.03 2.17
CA LYS A 99 12.90 27.88 3.02
C LYS A 99 12.14 26.60 2.69
N ARG A 100 10.86 26.74 2.38
CA ARG A 100 9.94 25.65 2.07
C ARG A 100 8.86 26.12 1.10
N VAL A 101 8.97 25.68 -0.13
CA VAL A 101 8.03 26.07 -1.19
C VAL A 101 6.67 25.40 -0.95
N SER A 102 5.62 26.18 -1.05
CA SER A 102 4.22 25.75 -0.99
C SER A 102 3.48 26.13 -2.28
N SER A 103 2.26 25.62 -2.47
CA SER A 103 1.41 26.02 -3.61
C SER A 103 1.10 27.51 -3.64
N ARG A 104 1.21 28.21 -2.48
CA ARG A 104 0.97 29.67 -2.35
C ARG A 104 2.12 30.50 -2.90
N ASP A 105 3.29 29.89 -3.09
CA ASP A 105 4.47 30.57 -3.62
C ASP A 105 4.51 30.55 -5.16
N GLU A 106 3.52 29.91 -5.81
CA GLU A 106 3.37 29.96 -7.26
C GLU A 106 2.90 31.34 -7.73
N GLY A 107 3.70 31.99 -8.55
CA GLY A 107 3.40 33.31 -9.08
C GLY A 107 4.65 34.08 -9.47
N CYS A 108 4.47 35.37 -9.81
CA CYS A 108 5.56 36.22 -10.29
C CYS A 108 6.07 37.13 -9.18
N TYR A 109 7.39 37.18 -9.07
CA TYR A 109 8.14 37.98 -8.09
C TYR A 109 8.94 39.05 -8.82
N THR A 110 9.00 40.26 -8.26
CA THR A 110 9.74 41.37 -8.83
C THR A 110 10.92 41.72 -7.93
N CYS A 111 12.13 41.69 -8.47
CA CYS A 111 13.29 42.23 -7.79
C CYS A 111 13.56 43.66 -8.26
N ILE A 112 13.80 44.55 -7.31
CA ILE A 112 13.99 45.98 -7.53
C ILE A 112 15.34 46.40 -6.93
N PHE A 113 16.18 47.01 -7.75
CA PHE A 113 17.42 47.66 -7.34
C PHE A 113 17.21 49.17 -7.36
N ASP A 114 17.27 49.82 -6.23
CA ASP A 114 17.27 51.28 -6.11
C ASP A 114 18.69 51.79 -6.34
N VAL A 115 18.92 52.43 -7.47
CA VAL A 115 20.25 52.82 -7.97
C VAL A 115 20.40 54.34 -8.05
N TYR A 116 21.46 54.87 -7.46
CA TYR A 116 21.81 56.29 -7.60
C TYR A 116 22.80 56.48 -8.73
N PRO A 117 22.63 57.50 -9.61
CA PRO A 117 21.58 58.49 -9.66
C PRO A 117 20.39 58.09 -10.58
N THR A 118 20.41 56.91 -11.16
CA THR A 118 19.52 56.54 -12.27
C THR A 118 18.11 56.07 -11.87
N GLY A 119 17.85 55.87 -10.56
CA GLY A 119 16.57 55.47 -10.06
C GLY A 119 16.39 53.93 -9.96
N SER A 120 15.18 53.50 -9.75
CA SER A 120 14.87 52.07 -9.54
C SER A 120 14.88 51.30 -10.87
N LYS A 121 15.45 50.10 -10.84
CA LYS A 121 15.48 49.14 -11.95
C LYS A 121 14.89 47.81 -11.49
N GLU A 122 14.04 47.23 -12.28
CA GLU A 122 13.29 46.02 -11.91
C GLU A 122 13.47 44.88 -12.88
N GLY A 123 13.35 43.66 -12.39
CA GLY A 123 13.29 42.42 -13.13
C GLY A 123 12.23 41.49 -12.54
N GLN A 124 11.60 40.70 -13.38
CA GLN A 124 10.55 39.79 -12.95
C GLN A 124 10.90 38.34 -13.22
N THR A 125 10.58 37.45 -12.29
CA THR A 125 10.68 36.00 -12.40
C THR A 125 9.40 35.34 -11.88
N CYS A 126 8.91 34.32 -12.60
CA CYS A 126 7.70 33.63 -12.20
C CYS A 126 8.03 32.20 -11.77
N ILE A 127 7.61 31.80 -10.56
CA ILE A 127 7.73 30.45 -10.03
C ILE A 127 6.54 29.62 -10.50
N THR A 128 6.82 28.46 -11.03
CA THR A 128 5.85 27.36 -11.19
C THR A 128 6.19 26.29 -10.14
N VAL A 129 5.24 25.98 -9.26
CA VAL A 129 5.43 24.95 -8.23
C VAL A 129 5.11 23.59 -8.81
N THR A 130 6.05 22.66 -8.71
CA THR A 130 5.92 21.28 -9.21
C THR A 130 5.94 20.27 -8.07
N ALA A 131 5.28 19.13 -8.25
CA ALA A 131 5.32 18.01 -7.32
C ALA A 131 5.52 16.70 -8.07
N SER A 132 6.10 15.73 -7.38
CA SER A 132 6.15 14.34 -7.83
C SER A 132 5.06 13.52 -7.14
N VAL A 133 4.63 12.43 -7.78
CA VAL A 133 3.77 11.44 -7.14
C VAL A 133 4.61 10.57 -6.22
N VAL A 134 4.17 10.42 -4.99
CA VAL A 134 4.83 9.58 -3.98
C VAL A 134 4.03 8.28 -3.84
N PRO A 135 4.60 7.12 -4.21
CA PRO A 135 3.93 5.84 -4.06
C PRO A 135 3.94 5.40 -2.59
N GLY A 136 2.89 4.71 -2.14
CA GLY A 136 2.81 4.11 -0.80
C GLY A 136 3.69 2.87 -0.61
N GLY A 137 4.48 2.50 -1.65
CA GLY A 137 5.39 1.37 -1.65
C GLY A 137 4.72 0.03 -1.99
N ASN A 138 5.57 -0.99 -2.18
CA ASN A 138 5.13 -2.32 -2.51
C ASN A 138 4.42 -2.99 -1.32
N LYS A 139 3.43 -3.83 -1.60
CA LYS A 139 2.66 -4.56 -0.59
C LYS A 139 2.73 -6.06 -0.85
N THR A 140 2.82 -6.81 0.24
CA THR A 140 2.67 -8.27 0.22
C THR A 140 1.45 -8.64 1.05
N VAL A 141 0.59 -9.48 0.52
CA VAL A 141 -0.68 -9.87 1.15
C VAL A 141 -0.98 -11.34 0.92
N VAL A 142 -1.68 -11.95 1.85
CA VAL A 142 -2.19 -13.32 1.70
C VAL A 142 -3.51 -13.31 0.92
N ARG A 143 -3.66 -14.22 -0.04
CA ARG A 143 -4.91 -14.43 -0.82
C ARG A 143 -6.13 -14.48 0.11
N GLY A 144 -7.19 -13.78 -0.27
CA GLY A 144 -8.44 -13.67 0.50
C GLY A 144 -8.43 -12.59 1.58
N LYS A 145 -7.30 -11.94 1.84
CA LYS A 145 -7.21 -10.76 2.73
C LYS A 145 -7.43 -9.47 1.96
N GLN A 146 -7.40 -8.36 2.67
CA GLN A 146 -7.51 -7.01 2.12
C GLN A 146 -6.13 -6.41 1.87
N ALA A 147 -6.00 -5.63 0.80
CA ALA A 147 -4.80 -4.83 0.50
C ALA A 147 -5.19 -3.45 0.00
N SER A 148 -4.31 -2.47 0.21
CA SER A 148 -4.44 -1.11 -0.33
C SER A 148 -3.11 -0.66 -0.92
N LEU A 149 -3.15 -0.17 -2.17
CA LEU A 149 -2.07 0.56 -2.81
C LEU A 149 -2.41 2.03 -2.80
N SER A 150 -1.46 2.90 -2.49
CA SER A 150 -1.69 4.33 -2.39
C SER A 150 -0.66 5.14 -3.16
N CYS A 151 -1.10 6.31 -3.60
CA CYS A 151 -0.27 7.33 -4.23
C CYS A 151 -0.67 8.71 -3.69
N LEU A 152 0.33 9.51 -3.31
CA LEU A 152 0.15 10.86 -2.82
C LEU A 152 0.64 11.87 -3.86
N TYR A 153 -0.14 12.94 -4.08
CA TYR A 153 0.26 14.09 -4.87
C TYR A 153 -0.01 15.40 -4.15
N GLY A 154 1.00 16.21 -3.99
CA GLY A 154 0.96 17.40 -3.11
C GLY A 154 0.23 18.63 -3.66
N LEU A 155 -0.19 18.63 -4.95
CA LEU A 155 -0.86 19.76 -5.61
C LEU A 155 -2.23 19.32 -6.17
N PRO A 156 -3.21 18.97 -5.33
CA PRO A 156 -4.51 18.44 -5.77
C PRO A 156 -5.32 19.43 -6.62
N GLU A 157 -5.12 20.75 -6.45
CA GLU A 157 -5.78 21.78 -7.22
C GLU A 157 -5.44 21.72 -8.71
N LYS A 158 -4.25 21.21 -9.07
CA LYS A 158 -3.80 21.03 -10.45
C LYS A 158 -4.30 19.72 -11.08
N VAL A 159 -4.79 18.76 -10.29
CA VAL A 159 -5.23 17.45 -10.77
C VAL A 159 -6.61 17.55 -11.41
N LYS A 160 -6.75 16.98 -12.61
CA LYS A 160 -8.02 16.85 -13.34
C LYS A 160 -8.59 15.45 -13.22
N GLN A 161 -7.73 14.44 -13.26
CA GLN A 161 -8.10 13.02 -13.22
C GLN A 161 -6.95 12.19 -12.65
N ILE A 162 -7.29 11.10 -12.00
CA ILE A 162 -6.38 10.04 -11.59
C ILE A 162 -6.78 8.76 -12.31
N LEU A 163 -5.80 8.03 -12.82
CA LEU A 163 -5.97 6.77 -13.50
C LEU A 163 -5.07 5.72 -12.85
N TRP A 164 -5.65 4.57 -12.49
CA TRP A 164 -4.91 3.41 -12.06
C TRP A 164 -4.86 2.36 -13.17
N GLN A 165 -3.65 1.93 -13.48
CA GLN A 165 -3.39 0.97 -14.53
C GLN A 165 -2.54 -0.18 -13.99
N LYS A 166 -2.82 -1.40 -14.45
CA LYS A 166 -2.01 -2.58 -14.20
C LYS A 166 -1.22 -2.92 -15.45
N VAL A 167 0.07 -3.15 -15.29
CA VAL A 167 0.89 -3.74 -16.35
C VAL A 167 0.63 -5.25 -16.35
N ALA A 168 -0.12 -5.72 -17.35
CA ALA A 168 -0.41 -7.13 -17.54
C ALA A 168 0.80 -7.86 -18.13
N GLU A 169 0.73 -9.20 -18.17
CA GLU A 169 1.70 -10.03 -18.86
C GLU A 169 1.87 -9.56 -20.32
N ARG A 170 3.10 -9.62 -20.84
CA ARG A 170 3.50 -9.13 -22.18
C ARG A 170 3.47 -7.59 -22.35
N GLY A 171 3.47 -6.82 -21.25
CA GLY A 171 3.57 -5.37 -21.30
C GLY A 171 2.29 -4.64 -21.73
N MET A 172 1.15 -5.33 -21.82
CA MET A 172 -0.13 -4.70 -22.07
C MET A 172 -0.57 -3.91 -20.83
N ILE A 173 -1.03 -2.68 -21.06
CA ILE A 173 -1.56 -1.83 -20.00
C ILE A 173 -3.07 -2.05 -19.91
N GLN A 174 -3.55 -2.42 -18.73
CA GLN A 174 -4.97 -2.58 -18.43
C GLN A 174 -5.40 -1.48 -17.46
N GLU A 175 -6.44 -0.75 -17.81
CA GLU A 175 -7.09 0.17 -16.89
C GLU A 175 -7.81 -0.61 -15.79
N VAL A 176 -7.70 -0.10 -14.54
CA VAL A 176 -8.29 -0.75 -13.36
C VAL A 176 -9.37 0.14 -12.76
N ALA A 177 -9.05 1.41 -12.57
CA ALA A 177 -9.96 2.38 -12.00
C ALA A 177 -9.54 3.80 -12.36
N SER A 178 -10.51 4.72 -12.39
CA SER A 178 -10.24 6.14 -12.58
C SER A 178 -11.15 7.02 -11.72
N PHE A 179 -10.67 8.22 -11.40
CA PHE A 179 -11.42 9.23 -10.65
C PHE A 179 -11.13 10.62 -11.23
N ALA A 180 -12.17 11.30 -11.70
CA ALA A 180 -12.06 12.67 -12.20
C ALA A 180 -12.71 13.66 -11.23
N LYS A 181 -12.24 14.91 -11.28
CA LYS A 181 -12.79 16.00 -10.49
C LYS A 181 -14.30 16.16 -10.76
N ARG A 182 -15.13 16.07 -9.71
CA ARG A 182 -16.61 16.18 -9.76
C ARG A 182 -17.34 15.00 -10.41
N SER A 183 -16.75 13.80 -10.39
CA SER A 183 -17.43 12.57 -10.79
C SER A 183 -17.26 11.51 -9.71
N ASP A 184 -18.02 10.43 -9.79
CA ASP A 184 -17.77 9.25 -8.99
C ASP A 184 -16.60 8.43 -9.57
N PRO A 185 -15.90 7.62 -8.76
CA PRO A 185 -14.91 6.70 -9.26
C PRO A 185 -15.50 5.69 -10.24
N LEU A 186 -14.80 5.49 -11.35
CA LEU A 186 -15.12 4.43 -12.30
C LEU A 186 -14.18 3.26 -12.06
N ILE A 187 -14.74 2.07 -11.92
CA ILE A 187 -14.00 0.81 -11.76
C ILE A 187 -14.24 -0.04 -12.99
N ASP A 188 -13.18 -0.61 -13.55
CA ASP A 188 -13.30 -1.56 -14.66
C ASP A 188 -14.18 -2.76 -14.24
N GLU A 189 -15.03 -3.22 -15.15
CA GLU A 189 -16.06 -4.26 -14.89
C GLU A 189 -15.46 -5.55 -14.31
N LYS A 190 -14.26 -5.91 -14.72
CA LYS A 190 -13.51 -7.07 -14.21
C LYS A 190 -13.24 -7.00 -12.70
N TYR A 191 -13.23 -5.79 -12.12
CA TYR A 191 -12.88 -5.53 -10.72
C TYR A 191 -14.03 -4.98 -9.89
N ALA A 192 -15.21 -4.75 -10.48
CA ALA A 192 -16.31 -3.95 -9.92
C ALA A 192 -16.73 -4.36 -8.49
N ASP A 193 -16.81 -5.67 -8.19
CA ASP A 193 -17.32 -6.17 -6.90
C ASP A 193 -16.24 -6.24 -5.78
N ARG A 194 -14.99 -5.98 -6.08
CA ARG A 194 -13.89 -6.25 -5.14
C ARG A 194 -12.79 -5.19 -5.09
N ILE A 195 -12.89 -4.16 -5.90
CA ILE A 195 -12.00 -3.01 -5.86
C ILE A 195 -12.80 -1.74 -5.56
N SER A 196 -12.22 -0.86 -4.76
CA SER A 196 -12.72 0.49 -4.55
C SER A 196 -11.60 1.50 -4.68
N LEU A 197 -11.94 2.69 -5.16
CA LEU A 197 -11.04 3.83 -5.29
C LEU A 197 -11.51 4.98 -4.41
N THR A 198 -10.59 5.65 -3.71
CA THR A 198 -10.92 6.82 -2.88
C THR A 198 -11.33 8.02 -3.73
N HIS A 199 -12.27 8.82 -3.22
CA HIS A 199 -12.73 10.10 -3.79
C HIS A 199 -11.77 11.24 -3.44
N SER A 200 -10.49 11.13 -3.74
CA SER A 200 -9.47 12.12 -3.38
C SER A 200 -8.49 12.34 -4.52
N LEU A 201 -8.24 13.63 -4.82
CA LEU A 201 -7.26 14.04 -5.83
C LEU A 201 -5.84 14.22 -5.26
N SER A 202 -5.66 14.11 -3.94
CA SER A 202 -4.36 14.20 -3.28
C SER A 202 -3.83 12.85 -2.81
N ASP A 203 -4.69 12.05 -2.16
CA ASP A 203 -4.40 10.73 -1.61
C ASP A 203 -5.31 9.70 -2.30
N SER A 204 -4.78 9.09 -3.33
CA SER A 204 -5.50 8.09 -4.11
C SER A 204 -5.15 6.70 -3.62
N GLN A 205 -6.16 5.95 -3.16
CA GLN A 205 -6.00 4.59 -2.64
C GLN A 205 -6.88 3.63 -3.43
N LEU A 206 -6.23 2.62 -4.00
CA LEU A 206 -6.85 1.49 -4.68
C LEU A 206 -6.93 0.32 -3.69
N ASN A 207 -8.14 -0.01 -3.24
CA ASN A 207 -8.39 -1.03 -2.23
C ASN A 207 -8.93 -2.31 -2.86
N PHE A 208 -8.39 -3.45 -2.45
CA PHE A 208 -8.75 -4.79 -2.92
C PHE A 208 -9.39 -5.58 -1.78
N TYR A 209 -10.55 -6.19 -2.00
CA TYR A 209 -11.20 -7.11 -1.07
C TYR A 209 -12.22 -8.01 -1.77
N PRO A 210 -12.02 -9.34 -1.72
CA PRO A 210 -10.81 -10.06 -1.31
C PRO A 210 -9.75 -10.05 -2.39
N VAL A 211 -8.46 -10.07 -2.00
CA VAL A 211 -7.34 -10.20 -2.93
C VAL A 211 -7.29 -11.60 -3.52
N LYS A 212 -7.16 -11.71 -4.85
CA LYS A 212 -6.97 -12.95 -5.60
C LYS A 212 -5.53 -13.06 -6.11
N THR A 213 -5.10 -14.26 -6.52
CA THR A 213 -3.77 -14.47 -7.12
C THR A 213 -3.58 -13.68 -8.42
N GLU A 214 -4.65 -13.50 -9.20
CA GLU A 214 -4.64 -12.69 -10.43
C GLU A 214 -4.41 -11.19 -10.19
N ASP A 215 -4.56 -10.71 -8.95
CA ASP A 215 -4.30 -9.31 -8.59
C ASP A 215 -2.80 -9.03 -8.42
N GLU A 216 -1.96 -10.05 -8.31
CA GLU A 216 -0.52 -9.88 -8.27
C GLU A 216 -0.04 -9.12 -9.49
N GLY A 217 0.84 -8.13 -9.28
CA GLY A 217 1.42 -7.32 -10.34
C GLY A 217 1.73 -5.90 -9.90
N CYS A 218 2.24 -5.10 -10.84
CA CYS A 218 2.58 -3.71 -10.59
C CYS A 218 1.48 -2.79 -11.12
N TYR A 219 1.09 -1.84 -10.30
CA TYR A 219 0.04 -0.87 -10.56
C TYR A 219 0.66 0.51 -10.62
N THR A 220 0.34 1.23 -11.69
CA THR A 220 0.78 2.61 -11.89
C THR A 220 -0.40 3.55 -11.64
N CYS A 221 -0.25 4.47 -10.70
CA CYS A 221 -1.15 5.61 -10.54
C CYS A 221 -0.65 6.75 -11.43
N GLN A 222 -1.53 7.33 -12.22
CA GLN A 222 -1.25 8.44 -13.12
C GLN A 222 -2.16 9.61 -12.77
N PHE A 223 -1.55 10.73 -12.36
CA PHE A 223 -2.21 11.99 -12.09
C PHE A 223 -2.12 12.86 -13.34
N HIS A 224 -3.24 13.12 -13.99
CA HIS A 224 -3.35 14.09 -15.08
C HIS A 224 -3.47 15.49 -14.51
N THR A 225 -2.41 16.26 -14.61
CA THR A 225 -2.33 17.62 -14.08
C THR A 225 -2.33 18.67 -15.19
N TYR A 226 -2.72 19.90 -14.84
CA TYR A 226 -2.65 21.04 -15.73
C TYR A 226 -1.91 22.20 -15.02
N PRO A 227 -0.93 22.85 -15.70
CA PRO A 227 -0.47 22.62 -17.08
C PRO A 227 0.64 21.57 -17.23
N GLU A 228 1.16 20.96 -16.14
CA GLU A 228 2.40 20.18 -16.14
C GLU A 228 2.28 18.79 -16.81
N GLY A 229 1.08 18.36 -17.19
CA GLY A 229 0.84 17.08 -17.83
C GLY A 229 0.73 15.91 -16.84
N SER A 230 1.05 14.70 -17.28
CA SER A 230 0.89 13.49 -16.47
C SER A 230 2.07 13.23 -15.55
N LYS A 231 1.79 12.89 -14.29
CA LYS A 231 2.76 12.46 -13.28
C LYS A 231 2.41 11.05 -12.83
N THR A 232 3.38 10.15 -12.73
CA THR A 232 3.14 8.75 -12.45
C THR A 232 4.00 8.22 -11.32
N ALA A 233 3.50 7.19 -10.62
CA ALA A 233 4.29 6.36 -9.72
C ALA A 233 3.77 4.93 -9.77
N THR A 234 4.61 3.96 -9.42
CA THR A 234 4.28 2.55 -9.50
C THR A 234 4.50 1.87 -8.14
N SER A 235 3.55 1.03 -7.75
CA SER A 235 3.65 0.14 -6.59
C SER A 235 3.24 -1.27 -7.00
N CYS A 236 3.91 -2.29 -6.46
CA CYS A 236 3.64 -3.68 -6.80
C CYS A 236 2.93 -4.39 -5.63
N LEU A 237 1.94 -5.21 -5.98
CA LEU A 237 1.23 -6.11 -5.08
C LEU A 237 1.75 -7.52 -5.28
N THR A 238 2.27 -8.13 -4.21
CA THR A 238 2.67 -9.55 -4.19
C THR A 238 1.64 -10.34 -3.40
N VAL A 239 1.15 -11.44 -3.99
CA VAL A 239 0.09 -12.24 -3.37
C VAL A 239 0.64 -13.59 -2.92
N PHE A 240 0.59 -13.85 -1.62
CA PHE A 240 0.96 -15.13 -1.04
C PHE A 240 -0.24 -16.05 -0.91
N VAL A 241 -0.03 -17.32 -1.25
CA VAL A 241 -0.93 -18.42 -0.90
C VAL A 241 -0.24 -19.25 0.15
N LEU A 242 -0.76 -19.21 1.40
CA LEU A 242 -0.17 -19.95 2.51
C LEU A 242 -0.41 -21.45 2.33
N PRO A 243 0.59 -22.30 2.64
CA PRO A 243 0.47 -23.74 2.50
C PRO A 243 -0.55 -24.31 3.48
N LYS A 244 -1.30 -25.32 3.00
CA LYS A 244 -2.13 -26.21 3.81
C LYS A 244 -1.58 -27.62 3.66
N PRO A 245 -0.54 -27.99 4.44
CA PRO A 245 0.12 -29.27 4.26
C PRO A 245 -0.78 -30.45 4.61
N GLN A 246 -0.64 -31.51 3.85
CA GLN A 246 -1.30 -32.78 4.06
C GLN A 246 -0.25 -33.91 4.09
N VAL A 247 -0.41 -34.85 5.02
CA VAL A 247 0.44 -36.02 5.14
C VAL A 247 -0.38 -37.27 4.86
N SER A 248 0.16 -38.16 4.03
CA SER A 248 -0.39 -39.47 3.74
C SER A 248 0.72 -40.50 3.78
N TYR A 249 0.36 -41.76 3.97
CA TYR A 249 1.32 -42.88 3.95
C TYR A 249 0.73 -44.11 3.27
N LYS A 250 1.60 -44.89 2.67
CA LYS A 250 1.28 -46.13 1.99
C LYS A 250 2.32 -47.21 2.35
N THR A 251 1.88 -48.43 2.64
CA THR A 251 2.77 -49.56 2.82
C THR A 251 3.20 -50.08 1.43
N THR A 252 4.47 -50.06 1.13
CA THR A 252 5.03 -50.47 -0.17
C THR A 252 5.55 -51.89 -0.15
N SER A 253 6.12 -52.34 0.98
CA SER A 253 6.57 -53.71 1.20
C SER A 253 6.46 -54.09 2.68
N PRO A 254 6.56 -55.35 3.08
CA PRO A 254 6.52 -55.71 4.49
C PRO A 254 7.57 -54.95 5.28
N GLY A 255 7.12 -54.12 6.23
CA GLY A 255 8.00 -53.32 7.09
C GLY A 255 8.48 -51.98 6.53
N VAL A 256 8.05 -51.58 5.31
CA VAL A 256 8.43 -50.32 4.69
C VAL A 256 7.20 -49.46 4.41
N ILE A 257 7.23 -48.19 4.83
CA ILE A 257 6.19 -47.19 4.62
C ILE A 257 6.75 -46.05 3.80
N GLU A 258 6.02 -45.69 2.77
CA GLU A 258 6.18 -44.46 1.99
C GLU A 258 5.31 -43.36 2.61
N ALA A 259 5.97 -42.35 3.17
CA ALA A 259 5.34 -41.17 3.74
C ALA A 259 5.38 -40.04 2.73
N ASN A 260 4.23 -39.46 2.40
CA ASN A 260 4.11 -38.37 1.47
C ASN A 260 3.61 -37.12 2.21
N CYS A 261 4.34 -36.02 2.13
CA CYS A 261 3.93 -34.69 2.57
C CYS A 261 3.69 -33.80 1.36
N THR A 262 2.53 -33.22 1.27
CA THR A 262 2.13 -32.36 0.15
C THR A 262 1.80 -30.96 0.65
N ALA A 263 2.24 -29.93 -0.09
CA ALA A 263 1.91 -28.53 0.20
C ALA A 263 1.70 -27.77 -1.10
N VAL A 264 0.59 -27.03 -1.20
CA VAL A 264 0.29 -26.10 -2.28
C VAL A 264 0.47 -24.69 -1.75
N ALA A 265 1.36 -23.91 -2.35
CA ALA A 265 1.69 -22.56 -1.87
C ALA A 265 2.15 -21.62 -3.01
N ARG A 266 2.16 -20.32 -2.73
CA ARG A 266 2.78 -19.29 -3.57
C ARG A 266 3.43 -18.24 -2.68
N PRO A 267 4.73 -17.94 -2.85
CA PRO A 267 5.70 -18.76 -3.62
C PRO A 267 5.79 -20.20 -3.10
N LYS A 268 6.54 -21.06 -3.79
CA LYS A 268 6.68 -22.46 -3.42
C LYS A 268 7.07 -22.62 -1.95
N ALA A 269 6.48 -23.61 -1.27
CA ALA A 269 6.88 -24.02 0.08
C ALA A 269 8.13 -24.92 0.04
N GLU A 270 8.86 -24.95 1.14
CA GLU A 270 9.95 -25.89 1.39
C GLU A 270 9.49 -26.92 2.42
N ILE A 271 9.66 -28.21 2.10
CA ILE A 271 9.26 -29.31 2.95
C ILE A 271 10.51 -29.97 3.53
N VAL A 272 10.58 -30.05 4.86
CA VAL A 272 11.65 -30.70 5.60
C VAL A 272 11.05 -31.77 6.52
N TRP A 273 11.64 -32.94 6.56
CA TRP A 273 11.23 -34.02 7.45
C TRP A 273 11.99 -33.91 8.77
N ASN A 274 11.26 -33.94 9.88
CA ASN A 274 11.82 -34.10 11.22
C ASN A 274 11.42 -35.46 11.78
N VAL A 275 12.42 -36.30 11.96
CA VAL A 275 12.27 -37.66 12.56
C VAL A 275 12.95 -37.65 13.90
N GLU A 276 12.16 -37.73 14.97
CA GLU A 276 12.68 -37.81 16.35
C GLU A 276 13.24 -39.18 16.59
N GLY A 277 14.57 -39.26 16.93
CA GLY A 277 15.27 -40.50 17.17
C GLY A 277 16.06 -41.03 15.96
N ASP A 278 16.89 -41.97 16.20
CA ASP A 278 17.94 -42.56 15.39
C ASP A 278 17.72 -42.63 13.85
N ASN A 279 18.80 -42.65 13.07
CA ASN A 279 18.96 -42.65 11.60
C ASN A 279 18.26 -43.80 10.85
N ARG A 280 16.97 -44.08 11.08
CA ARG A 280 16.23 -45.19 10.47
C ARG A 280 15.42 -44.82 9.24
N THR A 281 15.73 -43.69 8.61
CA THR A 281 15.20 -43.38 7.27
C THR A 281 15.88 -44.21 6.22
N LEU A 282 15.10 -44.78 5.30
CA LEU A 282 15.61 -45.60 4.19
C LEU A 282 16.02 -44.73 3.00
N GLY A 283 16.93 -43.76 3.25
CA GLY A 283 17.46 -42.84 2.26
C GLY A 283 16.98 -41.38 2.46
N ALA A 284 17.45 -40.50 1.59
CA ALA A 284 17.06 -39.08 1.57
C ALA A 284 15.64 -38.90 1.00
N PRO A 285 14.89 -37.88 1.47
CA PRO A 285 13.57 -37.59 0.91
C PRO A 285 13.67 -37.15 -0.55
N VAL A 286 12.74 -37.62 -1.37
CA VAL A 286 12.60 -37.24 -2.79
C VAL A 286 11.47 -36.23 -2.90
N SER A 287 11.74 -35.09 -3.55
CA SER A 287 10.73 -34.04 -3.73
C SER A 287 10.40 -33.82 -5.21
N THR A 288 9.13 -33.76 -5.53
CA THR A 288 8.60 -33.32 -6.82
C THR A 288 7.92 -31.97 -6.71
N VAL A 289 8.08 -31.14 -7.74
CA VAL A 289 7.53 -29.78 -7.79
C VAL A 289 6.75 -29.61 -9.08
N THR A 290 5.46 -29.25 -8.97
CA THR A 290 4.58 -29.05 -10.12
C THR A 290 3.93 -27.68 -10.04
N GLN A 291 4.04 -26.88 -11.10
CA GLN A 291 3.33 -25.61 -11.23
C GLN A 291 1.87 -25.87 -11.59
N GLN A 292 0.94 -25.18 -10.93
CA GLN A 292 -0.50 -25.27 -11.18
C GLN A 292 -0.99 -24.07 -12.01
N ASP A 293 -2.11 -24.23 -12.69
CA ASP A 293 -2.69 -23.19 -13.58
C ASP A 293 -3.12 -21.93 -12.83
N ASP A 294 -3.44 -22.04 -11.53
CA ASP A 294 -3.80 -20.89 -10.67
C ASP A 294 -2.57 -20.11 -10.15
N GLY A 295 -1.37 -20.43 -10.66
CA GLY A 295 -0.11 -19.80 -10.30
C GLY A 295 0.45 -20.28 -8.95
N THR A 296 -0.14 -21.28 -8.30
CA THR A 296 0.42 -21.93 -7.12
C THR A 296 1.38 -23.06 -7.51
N THR A 297 2.20 -23.47 -6.56
CA THR A 297 3.15 -24.56 -6.74
C THR A 297 2.81 -25.68 -5.76
N LEU A 298 2.55 -26.87 -6.30
CA LEU A 298 2.44 -28.12 -5.54
C LEU A 298 3.84 -28.69 -5.30
N VAL A 299 4.17 -28.90 -4.05
CA VAL A 299 5.38 -29.63 -3.63
C VAL A 299 4.95 -30.93 -2.95
N ILE A 300 5.48 -32.05 -3.42
CA ILE A 300 5.29 -33.36 -2.80
C ILE A 300 6.66 -33.85 -2.38
N SER A 301 6.84 -34.15 -1.10
CA SER A 301 8.05 -34.75 -0.55
C SER A 301 7.74 -36.14 -0.02
N THR A 302 8.47 -37.12 -0.50
CA THR A 302 8.32 -38.53 -0.18
C THR A 302 9.50 -39.00 0.65
N LEU A 303 9.21 -39.59 1.81
CA LEU A 303 10.23 -40.21 2.69
C LEU A 303 9.90 -41.67 2.91
N MET A 304 10.90 -42.55 2.72
CA MET A 304 10.79 -43.96 3.04
C MET A 304 11.24 -44.24 4.47
N VAL A 305 10.36 -44.83 5.26
CA VAL A 305 10.63 -45.15 6.69
C VAL A 305 10.29 -46.60 7.01
N GLN A 306 10.95 -47.17 8.02
CA GLN A 306 10.60 -48.50 8.54
C GLN A 306 9.30 -48.44 9.34
N ALA A 307 8.40 -49.42 9.18
CA ALA A 307 7.10 -49.47 9.83
C ALA A 307 7.17 -49.53 11.37
N SER A 308 8.26 -50.05 11.92
CA SER A 308 8.54 -50.08 13.37
C SER A 308 8.65 -48.67 13.96
N LEU A 309 9.05 -47.68 13.17
CA LEU A 309 9.19 -46.28 13.58
C LEU A 309 7.87 -45.57 13.85
N LEU A 310 6.77 -45.99 13.19
CA LEU A 310 5.46 -45.36 13.37
C LEU A 310 4.77 -45.70 14.70
N LYS A 311 5.23 -46.72 15.41
CA LYS A 311 4.68 -47.13 16.72
C LYS A 311 5.23 -46.31 17.86
N ASP A 312 6.50 -45.88 17.77
CA ASP A 312 7.23 -45.29 18.90
C ASP A 312 7.81 -43.91 18.64
N ILE A 313 7.84 -43.41 17.38
CA ILE A 313 8.51 -42.16 17.01
C ILE A 313 7.62 -41.24 16.21
N SER A 314 7.67 -39.94 16.56
CA SER A 314 6.96 -38.90 15.84
C SER A 314 7.71 -38.51 14.56
N VAL A 315 7.20 -38.91 13.41
CA VAL A 315 7.63 -38.39 12.11
C VAL A 315 6.81 -37.15 11.81
N LYS A 316 7.45 -35.98 11.69
CA LYS A 316 6.82 -34.69 11.40
C LYS A 316 7.28 -34.15 10.06
N CYS A 317 6.32 -33.72 9.26
CA CYS A 317 6.57 -32.90 8.07
C CYS A 317 6.56 -31.42 8.51
N LEU A 318 7.67 -30.72 8.30
CA LEU A 318 7.81 -29.28 8.54
C LEU A 318 7.72 -28.55 7.21
N VAL A 319 6.75 -27.63 7.10
CA VAL A 319 6.55 -26.85 5.87
C VAL A 319 6.90 -25.39 6.15
N HIS A 320 7.98 -24.93 5.54
CA HIS A 320 8.45 -23.56 5.58
C HIS A 320 7.89 -22.74 4.42
N HIS A 321 7.49 -21.51 4.69
CA HIS A 321 7.00 -20.59 3.67
C HIS A 321 7.32 -19.14 4.04
N LYS A 322 7.67 -18.30 3.07
CA LYS A 322 8.04 -16.89 3.30
C LYS A 322 6.95 -16.04 3.97
N GLY A 323 5.69 -16.44 3.90
CA GLY A 323 4.56 -15.77 4.53
C GLY A 323 4.19 -16.30 5.92
N LEU A 324 5.00 -17.16 6.51
CA LEU A 324 4.82 -17.74 7.84
C LEU A 324 5.99 -17.34 8.73
N GLU A 325 5.72 -17.00 9.97
CA GLU A 325 6.76 -16.71 10.99
C GLU A 325 7.47 -17.99 11.46
N SER A 326 6.76 -19.12 11.45
CA SER A 326 7.28 -20.43 11.82
C SER A 326 6.78 -21.53 10.89
N ALA A 327 7.53 -22.62 10.79
CA ALA A 327 7.13 -23.77 10.00
C ALA A 327 5.83 -24.41 10.51
N ILE A 328 4.97 -24.85 9.59
CA ILE A 328 3.80 -25.66 9.95
C ILE A 328 4.28 -27.11 10.12
N ALA A 329 4.13 -27.66 11.33
CA ALA A 329 4.47 -29.03 11.62
C ALA A 329 3.21 -29.92 11.52
N VAL A 330 3.25 -30.95 10.68
CA VAL A 330 2.18 -31.94 10.56
C VAL A 330 2.74 -33.31 10.95
N SER A 331 2.17 -33.89 12.01
CA SER A 331 2.55 -35.23 12.49
C SER A 331 1.74 -36.31 11.77
N MET A 332 2.38 -37.44 11.48
CA MET A 332 1.72 -38.57 10.83
C MET A 332 0.73 -39.31 11.74
N ASN A 333 0.85 -39.15 13.07
CA ASN A 333 0.05 -39.92 14.03
C ASN A 333 -1.31 -39.31 14.39
N THR A 334 -1.65 -38.12 13.87
CA THR A 334 -2.86 -37.38 14.29
C THR A 334 -4.19 -37.96 13.78
N LYS A 335 -4.19 -38.80 12.73
CA LYS A 335 -5.45 -39.33 12.16
C LYS A 335 -6.09 -40.45 13.00
N ILE A 336 -5.32 -41.21 13.76
CA ILE A 336 -5.87 -42.31 14.59
C ILE A 336 -6.42 -41.74 15.91
N GLY A 337 -5.74 -40.77 16.50
CA GLY A 337 -6.15 -40.17 17.78
C GLY A 337 -7.47 -39.38 17.70
N THR A 338 -7.67 -38.57 16.66
CA THR A 338 -8.88 -37.76 16.48
C THR A 338 -10.11 -38.60 16.16
N ALA A 339 -10.01 -39.61 15.30
CA ALA A 339 -11.10 -40.50 14.98
C ALA A 339 -11.51 -41.35 16.21
N LEU A 340 -10.53 -41.82 16.98
CA LEU A 340 -10.75 -42.57 18.22
C LEU A 340 -11.38 -41.68 19.31
N ALA A 341 -10.93 -40.44 19.45
CA ALA A 341 -11.50 -39.48 20.42
C ALA A 341 -12.96 -39.12 20.08
N ILE A 342 -13.29 -38.92 18.80
CA ILE A 342 -14.64 -38.67 18.33
C ILE A 342 -15.51 -39.91 18.60
N LEU A 343 -15.03 -41.12 18.29
CA LEU A 343 -15.76 -42.36 18.53
C LEU A 343 -16.04 -42.54 20.03
N ILE A 344 -15.05 -42.33 20.90
CA ILE A 344 -15.20 -42.42 22.36
C ILE A 344 -16.20 -41.38 22.86
N SER A 345 -16.17 -40.14 22.38
CA SER A 345 -17.08 -39.09 22.81
C SER A 345 -18.53 -39.40 22.41
N VAL A 346 -18.77 -39.89 21.18
CA VAL A 346 -20.11 -40.26 20.73
C VAL A 346 -20.66 -41.46 21.47
N THR A 347 -19.83 -42.48 21.75
CA THR A 347 -20.26 -43.65 22.54
C THR A 347 -20.54 -43.29 24.00
N ALA A 348 -19.77 -42.39 24.62
CA ALA A 348 -19.99 -41.90 25.97
C ALA A 348 -21.32 -41.12 26.07
N VAL A 349 -21.62 -40.26 25.13
CA VAL A 349 -22.89 -39.50 25.07
C VAL A 349 -24.06 -40.45 24.89
N ALA A 350 -23.96 -41.42 23.98
CA ALA A 350 -25.01 -42.40 23.76
C ALA A 350 -25.27 -43.24 25.04
N PHE A 351 -24.23 -43.63 25.76
CA PHE A 351 -24.35 -44.38 27.01
C PHE A 351 -25.02 -43.55 28.13
N LEU A 352 -24.67 -42.27 28.26
CA LEU A 352 -25.35 -41.35 29.19
C LEU A 352 -26.82 -41.17 28.88
N LEU A 353 -27.22 -41.07 27.60
CA LEU A 353 -28.60 -40.98 27.19
C LEU A 353 -29.39 -42.26 27.50
N ILE A 354 -28.79 -43.44 27.31
CA ILE A 354 -29.39 -44.72 27.68
C ILE A 354 -29.60 -44.80 29.20
N ILE A 355 -28.62 -44.42 29.99
CA ILE A 355 -28.73 -44.39 31.48
C ILE A 355 -29.87 -43.42 31.89
N CYS A 356 -29.94 -42.22 31.32
CA CYS A 356 -31.01 -41.26 31.59
C CYS A 356 -32.39 -41.84 31.25
N MET A 357 -32.52 -42.50 30.10
CA MET A 357 -33.77 -43.19 29.70
C MET A 357 -34.14 -44.31 30.68
N CYS A 358 -33.15 -45.15 31.08
CA CYS A 358 -33.38 -46.20 32.07
C CYS A 358 -33.84 -45.68 33.45
N ILE A 359 -33.24 -44.58 33.91
CA ILE A 359 -33.63 -43.92 35.17
C ILE A 359 -35.02 -43.31 35.07
N CYS A 360 -35.36 -42.69 33.91
CA CYS A 360 -36.73 -42.18 33.68
C CYS A 360 -37.76 -43.28 33.63
N LEU A 361 -37.50 -44.39 32.95
CA LEU A 361 -38.37 -45.55 32.90
C LEU A 361 -38.52 -46.20 34.29
N TRP A 362 -37.44 -46.34 35.04
CA TRP A 362 -37.48 -46.91 36.41
C TRP A 362 -38.31 -46.03 37.37
N LYS A 363 -38.16 -44.71 37.30
CA LYS A 363 -39.01 -43.77 38.04
C LYS A 363 -40.49 -43.83 37.61
N CYS A 364 -40.76 -44.00 36.29
CA CYS A 364 -42.14 -44.18 35.83
C CYS A 364 -42.75 -45.49 36.32
N VAL A 365 -42.01 -46.60 36.26
CA VAL A 365 -42.49 -47.93 36.72
C VAL A 365 -42.66 -47.96 38.27
N LEU A 366 -41.80 -47.40 39.09
CA LEU A 366 -41.94 -47.31 40.54
C LEU A 366 -43.06 -46.38 40.96
N ARG A 367 -43.47 -45.39 40.16
CA ARG A 367 -44.61 -44.51 40.42
C ARG A 367 -45.96 -45.13 40.02
N SER A 368 -45.99 -46.13 39.12
CA SER A 368 -47.21 -46.80 38.69
C SER A 368 -47.77 -47.75 39.77
N ASN A 369 -47.04 -48.04 40.86
CA ASN A 369 -47.53 -48.91 41.98
C ASN A 369 -48.26 -48.17 43.10
N VAL A 370 -48.51 -46.86 43.00
CA VAL A 370 -49.28 -46.09 44.00
C VAL A 370 -50.21 -45.12 43.28
N LYS A 371 -51.47 -45.65 42.92
CA LYS A 371 -52.72 -44.93 42.59
C LYS A 371 -52.70 -43.61 41.83
N PRO A 372 -53.85 -43.16 41.22
CA PRO A 372 -54.33 -43.55 39.91
C PRO A 372 -53.70 -42.71 38.81
N GLN A 373 -53.74 -43.24 37.64
CA GLN A 373 -53.12 -42.87 36.39
C GLN A 373 -53.09 -41.37 36.05
N PRO A 374 -51.91 -40.73 35.91
CA PRO A 374 -51.78 -39.54 35.08
C PRO A 374 -51.43 -39.96 33.65
N SER A 375 -52.19 -39.50 32.68
CA SER A 375 -51.84 -39.61 31.25
C SER A 375 -50.61 -38.71 30.98
N CYS A 376 -49.48 -39.32 30.69
CA CYS A 376 -48.29 -38.59 30.14
C CYS A 376 -48.41 -38.55 28.64
N GLU A 377 -48.69 -37.40 28.10
CA GLU A 377 -48.46 -37.09 26.67
C GLU A 377 -47.02 -36.66 26.50
N ILE A 378 -46.22 -37.37 25.71
CA ILE A 378 -44.83 -37.05 25.40
C ILE A 378 -44.84 -36.24 24.10
N GLU A 379 -44.75 -34.94 24.21
CA GLU A 379 -44.46 -34.05 23.13
C GLU A 379 -42.94 -33.88 22.98
N VAL A 380 -42.36 -34.45 21.95
CA VAL A 380 -40.91 -34.35 21.66
C VAL A 380 -40.70 -33.10 20.82
N GLN A 381 -40.56 -31.97 21.45
CA GLN A 381 -39.87 -30.81 20.85
C GLN A 381 -38.48 -30.71 21.47
N ILE A 382 -37.51 -30.91 20.61
CA ILE A 382 -36.07 -30.64 20.77
C ILE A 382 -35.65 -30.14 22.20
N LEU A 383 -35.20 -31.08 23.04
CA LEU A 383 -34.46 -30.84 24.29
C LEU A 383 -35.20 -30.32 25.54
N TYR A 384 -36.53 -30.43 25.66
CA TYR A 384 -37.19 -30.13 26.93
C TYR A 384 -38.30 -31.15 27.26
N ILE A 385 -38.13 -31.90 28.37
CA ILE A 385 -39.20 -32.74 28.91
C ILE A 385 -39.94 -31.92 29.97
N ARG A 386 -41.20 -31.52 29.67
CA ARG A 386 -42.05 -30.80 30.58
C ARG A 386 -43.19 -31.74 31.03
N CYS A 387 -43.20 -32.12 32.33
CA CYS A 387 -44.33 -32.82 32.91
C CYS A 387 -45.35 -31.81 33.48
N ASN A 388 -46.55 -31.74 32.90
CA ASN A 388 -47.62 -30.92 33.43
C ASN A 388 -48.53 -31.76 34.35
N TYR A 389 -48.68 -31.31 35.61
CA TYR A 389 -49.65 -31.84 36.58
C TYR A 389 -51.01 -31.17 36.33
N ARG A 390 -52.06 -31.97 36.04
CA ARG A 390 -53.45 -31.51 36.02
C ARG A 390 -54.08 -31.81 37.37
N GLN A 391 -54.45 -30.82 38.15
CA GLN A 391 -55.30 -30.96 39.35
C GLN A 391 -56.76 -31.13 38.87
N ILE A 392 -57.40 -32.13 39.39
CA ILE A 392 -58.85 -32.34 39.23
C ILE A 392 -59.54 -31.55 40.38
N PRO A 393 -60.61 -30.75 40.12
CA PRO A 393 -61.35 -30.05 41.17
C PRO A 393 -62.09 -31.06 42.02
N GLY A 394 -61.95 -30.93 43.34
CA GLY A 394 -62.71 -31.72 44.32
C GLY A 394 -64.13 -31.26 44.36
N GLU A 395 -65.06 -32.22 44.33
CA GLU A 395 -66.45 -32.02 44.70
C GLU A 395 -66.59 -31.79 46.18
N SER A 396 -67.30 -30.74 46.52
CA SER A 396 -67.76 -30.42 47.88
C SER A 396 -68.97 -31.26 48.21
N HIS A 397 -68.92 -31.93 49.37
CA HIS A 397 -70.06 -32.13 50.29
C HIS A 397 -69.62 -31.74 51.64
#